data_a9d7377d3bb4353c9f3092bf9fcaee92
#
_entry.id   a9d7377d3bb4353c9f3092bf9fcaee92
#
_cell.length_a   1.000
_cell.length_b   1.000
_cell.length_c   1.000
_cell.angle_alpha   90.00
_cell.angle_beta   90.00
_cell.angle_gamma   90.00
#
_symmetry.space_group_name_H-M   'P 1'
#
loop_
_entity.id
_entity.type
_entity.pdbx_description
1 polymer ?
#
loop_
_entity_poly.entity_id
_entity_poly.type
_entity_poly.pdbx_seq_one_letter_code
_entity_poly.pdbx_strand_id
1 'polypeptide(L)'
;MNNPPVSFMHIVLKPLVSPKCIHNLEQALKSAQITYDFNPKSEGVVLCLGGDGTLLGALRSGAACFGVHVGHLGFLSAANLENLQSFLEELKRGHYKIEKHLMLEAWLEDEQEKSESFVCANDIVVSRKDVYGILELELFVDDKLANIYQVDGLIFATPLGSSAYNISVGGSVVHPLCENILITPIAPHSLTQRPLILGAHVRLGVRSKKSCMVVIDGQQHHFMHPGQRLILRRASKQATLLQPLERDYFRVLREKFSWGGRN
;
A
#
# COMPACT_ATOMS: atom_id res chain seq x y z
N MET A 1 11.76 -23.94 7.69
CA MET A 1 11.82 -23.43 9.09
C MET A 1 10.40 -22.98 9.42
N ASN A 2 9.88 -23.35 10.59
CA ASN A 2 8.56 -22.89 11.05
C ASN A 2 8.71 -21.50 11.68
N ASN A 3 7.76 -20.62 11.40
CA ASN A 3 7.66 -19.33 12.07
C ASN A 3 7.12 -19.51 13.52
N PRO A 4 7.20 -18.47 14.36
CA PRO A 4 6.57 -18.52 15.67
C PRO A 4 5.06 -18.77 15.56
N PRO A 5 4.48 -19.67 16.39
CA PRO A 5 3.04 -19.87 16.45
C PRO A 5 2.30 -18.58 16.81
N VAL A 6 1.17 -18.32 16.14
CA VAL A 6 0.29 -17.18 16.45
C VAL A 6 -0.83 -17.68 17.39
N SER A 7 -0.85 -17.19 18.62
CA SER A 7 -1.85 -17.53 19.65
C SER A 7 -2.76 -16.38 20.03
N PHE A 8 -2.38 -15.17 19.67
CA PHE A 8 -3.14 -13.94 19.93
C PHE A 8 -3.05 -12.99 18.73
N MET A 9 -4.12 -12.25 18.46
CA MET A 9 -4.14 -11.23 17.42
C MET A 9 -5.07 -10.07 17.72
N HIS A 10 -4.80 -8.93 17.10
CA HIS A 10 -5.68 -7.77 17.08
C HIS A 10 -6.56 -7.80 15.83
N ILE A 11 -7.81 -7.38 15.95
CA ILE A 11 -8.75 -7.38 14.83
C ILE A 11 -9.07 -5.95 14.41
N VAL A 12 -8.94 -5.69 13.12
CA VAL A 12 -9.40 -4.45 12.47
C VAL A 12 -10.53 -4.80 11.50
N LEU A 13 -11.65 -4.15 11.65
CA LEU A 13 -12.82 -4.34 10.79
C LEU A 13 -12.93 -3.19 9.79
N LYS A 14 -13.29 -3.51 8.55
CA LYS A 14 -13.80 -2.49 7.62
C LYS A 14 -15.09 -1.88 8.21
N PRO A 15 -15.34 -0.58 8.05
CA PRO A 15 -16.64 -0.01 8.35
C PRO A 15 -17.76 -0.78 7.65
N LEU A 16 -18.87 -1.01 8.34
CA LEU A 16 -20.07 -1.69 7.83
C LEU A 16 -19.88 -3.18 7.44
N VAL A 17 -18.95 -3.90 8.07
CA VAL A 17 -18.93 -5.36 7.98
C VAL A 17 -20.20 -5.92 8.62
N SER A 18 -20.85 -6.88 7.93
CA SER A 18 -22.10 -7.45 8.45
C SER A 18 -21.87 -8.23 9.74
N PRO A 19 -22.84 -8.24 10.68
CA PRO A 19 -22.75 -9.03 11.91
C PRO A 19 -22.50 -10.52 11.65
N LYS A 20 -23.01 -11.07 10.56
CA LYS A 20 -22.77 -12.45 10.14
C LYS A 20 -21.29 -12.72 9.84
N CYS A 21 -20.60 -11.79 9.17
CA CYS A 21 -19.16 -11.95 8.88
C CYS A 21 -18.34 -11.90 10.17
N ILE A 22 -18.69 -11.02 11.11
CA ILE A 22 -18.03 -10.92 12.41
C ILE A 22 -18.24 -12.22 13.20
N HIS A 23 -19.46 -12.73 13.25
CA HIS A 23 -19.79 -13.99 13.92
C HIS A 23 -18.99 -15.17 13.33
N ASN A 24 -18.90 -15.27 12.00
CA ASN A 24 -18.10 -16.33 11.34
C ASN A 24 -16.62 -16.22 11.69
N LEU A 25 -16.08 -14.99 11.72
CA LEU A 25 -14.70 -14.72 12.14
C LEU A 25 -14.46 -15.20 13.58
N GLU A 26 -15.34 -14.82 14.50
CA GLU A 26 -15.23 -15.19 15.94
C GLU A 26 -15.33 -16.71 16.13
N GLN A 27 -16.20 -17.39 15.39
CA GLN A 27 -16.29 -18.85 15.41
C GLN A 27 -14.98 -19.50 14.92
N ALA A 28 -14.40 -19.00 13.81
CA ALA A 28 -13.13 -19.52 13.30
C ALA A 28 -11.99 -19.34 14.30
N LEU A 29 -11.89 -18.16 14.92
CA LEU A 29 -10.88 -17.86 15.95
C LEU A 29 -11.02 -18.77 17.18
N LYS A 30 -12.26 -18.96 17.65
CA LYS A 30 -12.57 -19.87 18.77
C LYS A 30 -12.20 -21.30 18.44
N SER A 31 -12.54 -21.80 17.25
CA SER A 31 -12.21 -23.14 16.78
C SER A 31 -10.70 -23.36 16.69
N ALA A 32 -9.96 -22.35 16.19
CA ALA A 32 -8.50 -22.37 16.16
C ALA A 32 -7.85 -22.14 17.55
N GLN A 33 -8.64 -21.86 18.60
CA GLN A 33 -8.16 -21.50 19.93
C GLN A 33 -7.15 -20.33 19.92
N ILE A 34 -7.45 -19.30 19.12
CA ILE A 34 -6.68 -18.05 19.07
C ILE A 34 -7.45 -16.98 19.83
N THR A 35 -6.80 -16.35 20.80
CA THR A 35 -7.36 -15.22 21.54
C THR A 35 -7.24 -13.94 20.73
N TYR A 36 -8.14 -12.98 20.94
CA TYR A 36 -8.16 -11.75 20.18
C TYR A 36 -8.74 -10.57 20.94
N ASP A 37 -8.48 -9.38 20.45
CA ASP A 37 -9.19 -8.15 20.83
C ASP A 37 -9.45 -7.27 19.60
N PHE A 38 -10.19 -6.18 19.78
CA PHE A 38 -10.48 -5.18 18.75
C PHE A 38 -9.69 -3.87 18.98
N ASN A 39 -8.55 -3.95 19.63
CA ASN A 39 -7.71 -2.80 19.95
C ASN A 39 -6.37 -2.90 19.17
N PRO A 40 -6.32 -2.46 17.91
CA PRO A 40 -5.12 -2.61 17.09
C PRO A 40 -3.96 -1.83 17.70
N LYS A 41 -2.87 -2.54 17.95
CA LYS A 41 -1.59 -2.00 18.42
C LYS A 41 -0.53 -2.24 17.34
N SER A 42 0.59 -1.52 17.44
CA SER A 42 1.75 -1.76 16.59
C SER A 42 2.49 -3.07 16.91
N GLU A 43 2.22 -3.66 18.06
CA GLU A 43 2.81 -4.93 18.50
C GLU A 43 1.80 -6.08 18.34
N GLY A 44 2.30 -7.24 17.91
CA GLY A 44 1.49 -8.42 17.66
C GLY A 44 1.04 -8.56 16.20
N VAL A 45 0.19 -9.57 15.97
CA VAL A 45 -0.38 -9.84 14.64
C VAL A 45 -1.74 -9.17 14.51
N VAL A 46 -1.98 -8.50 13.39
CA VAL A 46 -3.26 -7.84 13.10
C VAL A 46 -3.99 -8.58 12.00
N LEU A 47 -5.19 -9.03 12.27
CA LEU A 47 -6.15 -9.53 11.29
C LEU A 47 -7.01 -8.37 10.80
N CYS A 48 -7.03 -8.13 9.49
CA CYS A 48 -7.90 -7.13 8.87
C CYS A 48 -9.05 -7.81 8.12
N LEU A 49 -10.27 -7.66 8.62
CA LEU A 49 -11.47 -8.16 7.94
C LEU A 49 -12.04 -7.07 7.03
N GLY A 50 -11.87 -7.24 5.72
CA GLY A 50 -12.32 -6.25 4.74
C GLY A 50 -11.63 -6.39 3.39
N GLY A 51 -11.40 -5.29 2.70
CA GLY A 51 -10.60 -5.22 1.48
C GLY A 51 -9.16 -4.75 1.73
N ASP A 52 -8.39 -4.63 0.65
CA ASP A 52 -6.98 -4.19 0.72
C ASP A 52 -6.84 -2.82 1.41
N GLY A 53 -7.79 -1.89 1.21
CA GLY A 53 -7.78 -0.59 1.89
C GLY A 53 -7.78 -0.66 3.42
N THR A 54 -8.46 -1.66 4.02
CA THR A 54 -8.43 -1.87 5.48
C THR A 54 -7.05 -2.32 5.94
N LEU A 55 -6.40 -3.16 5.14
CA LEU A 55 -5.08 -3.70 5.42
C LEU A 55 -3.98 -2.62 5.36
N LEU A 56 -4.10 -1.63 4.45
CA LEU A 56 -3.12 -0.55 4.31
C LEU A 56 -2.89 0.22 5.60
N GLY A 57 -3.96 0.49 6.37
CA GLY A 57 -3.86 1.15 7.67
C GLY A 57 -2.98 0.37 8.66
N ALA A 58 -3.17 -0.94 8.75
CA ALA A 58 -2.37 -1.82 9.61
C ALA A 58 -0.92 -1.92 9.12
N LEU A 59 -0.69 -2.00 7.81
CA LEU A 59 0.66 -2.05 7.23
C LEU A 59 1.48 -0.79 7.58
N ARG A 60 0.86 0.39 7.49
CA ARG A 60 1.53 1.67 7.85
C ARG A 60 1.96 1.73 9.32
N SER A 61 1.25 1.07 10.22
CA SER A 61 1.65 1.01 11.65
C SER A 61 2.94 0.20 11.87
N GLY A 62 3.31 -0.65 10.90
CA GLY A 62 4.44 -1.57 11.00
C GLY A 62 4.11 -2.90 11.70
N ALA A 63 2.84 -3.13 12.04
CA ALA A 63 2.40 -4.41 12.58
C ALA A 63 2.50 -5.52 11.52
N ALA A 64 2.80 -6.75 11.96
CA ALA A 64 2.63 -7.91 11.12
C ALA A 64 1.13 -8.18 10.94
N CYS A 65 0.64 -8.25 9.71
CA CYS A 65 -0.78 -8.34 9.48
C CYS A 65 -1.14 -9.29 8.32
N PHE A 66 -2.40 -9.68 8.28
CA PHE A 66 -2.98 -10.37 7.13
C PHE A 66 -4.42 -9.93 6.89
N GLY A 67 -4.83 -9.98 5.62
CA GLY A 67 -6.17 -9.61 5.19
C GLY A 67 -7.06 -10.82 5.03
N VAL A 68 -8.30 -10.71 5.52
CA VAL A 68 -9.41 -11.63 5.22
C VAL A 68 -10.42 -10.85 4.41
N HIS A 69 -10.58 -11.20 3.13
CA HIS A 69 -11.51 -10.46 2.29
C HIS A 69 -12.95 -10.91 2.47
N VAL A 70 -13.84 -9.93 2.40
CA VAL A 70 -15.29 -10.13 2.36
C VAL A 70 -15.77 -9.68 0.99
N GLY A 71 -16.24 -10.62 0.17
CA GLY A 71 -16.60 -10.38 -1.22
C GLY A 71 -15.43 -10.66 -2.19
N HIS A 72 -15.09 -9.70 -3.05
CA HIS A 72 -14.07 -9.92 -4.08
C HIS A 72 -12.65 -10.08 -3.52
N LEU A 73 -11.88 -11.00 -4.13
CA LEU A 73 -10.48 -11.24 -3.80
C LEU A 73 -9.67 -9.93 -3.88
N GLY A 74 -8.88 -9.63 -2.86
CA GLY A 74 -7.90 -8.55 -2.85
C GLY A 74 -6.54 -9.01 -3.41
N PHE A 75 -5.68 -8.06 -3.76
CA PHE A 75 -4.28 -8.37 -4.11
C PHE A 75 -3.45 -8.80 -2.89
N LEU A 76 -3.82 -8.32 -1.70
CA LEU A 76 -3.05 -8.49 -0.47
C LEU A 76 -3.66 -9.51 0.50
N SER A 77 -4.91 -9.91 0.30
CA SER A 77 -5.63 -10.82 1.19
C SER A 77 -4.98 -12.20 1.26
N ALA A 78 -4.88 -12.75 2.47
CA ALA A 78 -4.36 -14.09 2.73
C ALA A 78 -5.45 -15.17 2.68
N ALA A 79 -6.67 -14.81 3.07
CA ALA A 79 -7.81 -15.72 3.18
C ALA A 79 -9.14 -15.03 2.84
N ASN A 80 -10.17 -15.83 2.67
CA ASN A 80 -11.58 -15.44 2.72
C ASN A 80 -12.24 -16.11 3.93
N LEU A 81 -13.51 -15.83 4.18
CA LEU A 81 -14.23 -16.43 5.32
C LEU A 81 -14.38 -17.96 5.23
N GLU A 82 -14.35 -18.54 4.03
CA GLU A 82 -14.51 -19.98 3.82
C GLU A 82 -13.25 -20.76 4.19
N ASN A 83 -12.06 -20.22 3.87
CA ASN A 83 -10.78 -20.87 4.14
C ASN A 83 -10.05 -20.29 5.36
N LEU A 84 -10.67 -19.34 6.07
CA LEU A 84 -10.07 -18.66 7.21
C LEU A 84 -9.64 -19.63 8.31
N GLN A 85 -10.51 -20.59 8.67
CA GLN A 85 -10.20 -21.54 9.74
C GLN A 85 -8.94 -22.34 9.44
N SER A 86 -8.82 -22.87 8.23
CA SER A 86 -7.61 -23.59 7.80
C SER A 86 -6.36 -22.73 7.91
N PHE A 87 -6.43 -21.46 7.48
CA PHE A 87 -5.29 -20.56 7.57
C PHE A 87 -4.93 -20.19 9.03
N LEU A 88 -5.92 -20.01 9.92
CA LEU A 88 -5.67 -19.78 11.34
C LEU A 88 -4.99 -20.97 12.02
N GLU A 89 -5.36 -22.20 11.65
CA GLU A 89 -4.68 -23.40 12.14
C GLU A 89 -3.22 -23.49 11.68
N GLU A 90 -2.95 -23.12 10.41
CA GLU A 90 -1.59 -23.04 9.90
C GLU A 90 -0.77 -21.93 10.58
N LEU A 91 -1.36 -20.76 10.84
CA LEU A 91 -0.73 -19.68 11.63
C LEU A 91 -0.36 -20.17 13.04
N LYS A 92 -1.25 -20.92 13.69
CA LYS A 92 -1.00 -21.50 15.02
C LYS A 92 0.12 -22.53 15.02
N ARG A 93 0.32 -23.24 13.90
CA ARG A 93 1.42 -24.21 13.72
C ARG A 93 2.74 -23.56 13.28
N GLY A 94 2.74 -22.28 12.99
CA GLY A 94 3.89 -21.56 12.43
C GLY A 94 4.09 -21.84 10.92
N HIS A 95 3.12 -22.40 10.22
CA HIS A 95 3.18 -22.76 8.81
C HIS A 95 2.65 -21.63 7.92
N TYR A 96 3.40 -20.56 7.78
CA TYR A 96 3.06 -19.41 6.95
C TYR A 96 4.30 -18.71 6.42
N LYS A 97 4.17 -17.86 5.39
CA LYS A 97 5.25 -16.98 4.94
C LYS A 97 5.13 -15.63 5.62
N ILE A 98 6.27 -15.01 5.85
CA ILE A 98 6.38 -13.60 6.22
C ILE A 98 6.94 -12.88 4.99
N GLU A 99 6.13 -12.03 4.38
CA GLU A 99 6.54 -11.19 3.26
C GLU A 99 6.77 -9.76 3.77
N LYS A 100 7.97 -9.24 3.51
CA LYS A 100 8.35 -7.87 3.87
C LYS A 100 8.40 -7.02 2.61
N HIS A 101 7.60 -5.96 2.59
CA HIS A 101 7.45 -5.09 1.44
C HIS A 101 8.00 -3.70 1.74
N LEU A 102 8.60 -3.10 0.73
CA LEU A 102 9.04 -1.72 0.77
C LEU A 102 7.86 -0.78 1.03
N MET A 103 8.06 0.20 1.91
CA MET A 103 7.19 1.35 2.09
C MET A 103 7.93 2.64 1.72
N LEU A 104 7.20 3.68 1.34
CA LEU A 104 7.75 5.01 1.19
C LEU A 104 7.43 5.86 2.41
N GLU A 105 8.40 6.69 2.78
CA GLU A 105 8.29 7.73 3.78
C GLU A 105 8.39 9.08 3.06
N ALA A 106 7.54 10.03 3.44
CA ALA A 106 7.59 11.37 2.88
C ALA A 106 7.28 12.43 3.92
N TRP A 107 7.67 13.69 3.62
CA TRP A 107 7.37 14.87 4.42
C TRP A 107 7.39 16.12 3.53
N LEU A 108 6.75 17.16 4.00
CA LEU A 108 6.83 18.49 3.40
C LEU A 108 7.90 19.30 4.14
N GLU A 109 8.74 20.02 3.39
CA GLU A 109 9.73 20.91 3.96
C GLU A 109 9.79 22.23 3.18
N ASP A 110 10.12 23.31 3.87
CA ASP A 110 10.52 24.60 3.31
C ASP A 110 11.78 25.11 4.05
N GLU A 111 12.13 26.38 3.89
CA GLU A 111 13.32 26.97 4.51
C GLU A 111 13.22 27.06 6.04
N GLN A 112 12.03 27.01 6.61
CA GLN A 112 11.77 27.27 8.02
C GLN A 112 11.33 26.01 8.78
N GLU A 113 10.54 25.16 8.14
CA GLU A 113 9.89 24.03 8.81
C GLU A 113 9.97 22.73 7.99
N LYS A 114 9.93 21.65 8.75
CA LYS A 114 9.73 20.29 8.23
C LYS A 114 8.48 19.71 8.91
N SER A 115 7.53 19.21 8.12
CA SER A 115 6.35 18.52 8.67
C SER A 115 6.72 17.20 9.36
N GLU A 116 5.79 16.66 10.13
CA GLU A 116 5.85 15.24 10.49
C GLU A 116 5.90 14.37 9.23
N SER A 117 6.58 13.24 9.34
CA SER A 117 6.64 12.29 8.24
C SER A 117 5.39 11.42 8.18
N PHE A 118 4.98 11.09 6.98
CA PHE A 118 3.93 10.13 6.71
C PHE A 118 4.48 8.96 5.89
N VAL A 119 3.88 7.79 6.05
CA VAL A 119 4.31 6.54 5.41
C VAL A 119 3.19 5.99 4.55
N CYS A 120 3.51 5.47 3.37
CA CYS A 120 2.56 4.73 2.54
C CYS A 120 3.03 3.30 2.28
N ALA A 121 2.06 2.41 2.13
CA ALA A 121 2.30 1.04 1.69
C ALA A 121 2.11 0.88 0.18
N ASN A 122 1.14 1.58 -0.42
CA ASN A 122 0.89 1.56 -1.87
C ASN A 122 1.53 2.74 -2.59
N ASP A 123 1.02 3.96 -2.35
CA ASP A 123 1.42 5.11 -3.15
C ASP A 123 1.24 6.46 -2.44
N ILE A 124 1.99 7.45 -2.93
CA ILE A 124 1.83 8.86 -2.63
C ILE A 124 1.51 9.56 -3.94
N VAL A 125 0.38 10.24 -4.00
CA VAL A 125 -0.09 10.94 -5.18
C VAL A 125 0.01 12.44 -4.96
N VAL A 126 0.73 13.14 -5.83
CA VAL A 126 0.70 14.60 -5.91
C VAL A 126 -0.24 14.97 -7.05
N SER A 127 -1.31 15.68 -6.74
CA SER A 127 -2.32 16.07 -7.72
C SER A 127 -2.69 17.53 -7.62
N ARG A 128 -3.29 18.06 -8.70
CA ARG A 128 -3.87 19.38 -8.69
C ARG A 128 -4.98 19.47 -7.64
N LYS A 129 -5.08 20.63 -7.00
CA LYS A 129 -6.16 20.96 -6.08
C LYS A 129 -7.42 21.40 -6.86
N ASP A 130 -7.21 22.17 -7.91
CA ASP A 130 -8.27 22.78 -8.70
C ASP A 130 -8.64 21.91 -9.91
N VAL A 131 -9.88 21.97 -10.33
CA VAL A 131 -10.41 21.22 -11.48
C VAL A 131 -9.77 21.67 -12.79
N TYR A 132 -9.36 22.94 -12.88
CA TYR A 132 -8.84 23.57 -14.08
C TYR A 132 -7.35 23.85 -14.03
N GLY A 133 -6.71 23.79 -15.20
CA GLY A 133 -5.32 24.16 -15.41
C GLY A 133 -4.35 23.00 -15.28
N ILE A 134 -3.19 23.18 -15.87
CA ILE A 134 -2.08 22.22 -15.89
C ILE A 134 -1.25 22.40 -14.61
N LEU A 135 -0.88 21.29 -14.00
CA LEU A 135 0.08 21.26 -12.91
C LEU A 135 1.47 21.02 -13.48
N GLU A 136 2.41 21.91 -13.16
CA GLU A 136 3.84 21.74 -13.43
C GLU A 136 4.51 21.25 -12.17
N LEU A 137 5.12 20.06 -12.25
CA LEU A 137 5.85 19.41 -11.16
C LEU A 137 7.31 19.22 -11.56
N GLU A 138 8.22 19.82 -10.81
CA GLU A 138 9.66 19.58 -10.92
C GLU A 138 10.02 18.35 -10.08
N LEU A 139 10.54 17.30 -10.71
CA LEU A 139 11.04 16.10 -10.04
C LEU A 139 12.55 16.19 -9.89
N PHE A 140 13.02 15.99 -8.67
CA PHE A 140 14.44 15.88 -8.33
C PHE A 140 14.76 14.46 -7.87
N VAL A 141 15.89 13.93 -8.32
CA VAL A 141 16.48 12.66 -7.86
C VAL A 141 17.87 12.99 -7.29
N ASP A 142 18.09 12.69 -6.01
CA ASP A 142 19.32 13.01 -5.28
C ASP A 142 19.74 14.48 -5.52
N ASP A 143 18.77 15.38 -5.33
CA ASP A 143 18.84 16.84 -5.48
C ASP A 143 19.17 17.36 -6.91
N LYS A 144 19.23 16.47 -7.91
CA LYS A 144 19.38 16.84 -9.32
C LYS A 144 18.02 16.86 -9.99
N LEU A 145 17.73 17.92 -10.77
CA LEU A 145 16.51 17.99 -11.57
C LEU A 145 16.50 16.85 -12.60
N ALA A 146 15.55 15.93 -12.45
CA ALA A 146 15.40 14.79 -13.33
C ALA A 146 14.41 15.06 -14.46
N ASN A 147 13.28 15.72 -14.17
CA ASN A 147 12.26 16.04 -15.17
C ASN A 147 11.32 17.15 -14.66
N ILE A 148 10.65 17.80 -15.61
CA ILE A 148 9.53 18.72 -15.36
C ILE A 148 8.30 18.13 -16.02
N TYR A 149 7.30 17.75 -15.21
CA TYR A 149 6.07 17.15 -15.66
C TYR A 149 4.96 18.20 -15.82
N GLN A 150 4.26 18.17 -16.93
CA GLN A 150 3.00 18.89 -17.16
C GLN A 150 1.87 17.88 -17.15
N VAL A 151 1.13 17.78 -16.04
CA VAL A 151 0.28 16.65 -15.68
C VAL A 151 -0.93 17.09 -14.85
N ASP A 152 -1.90 16.21 -14.67
CA ASP A 152 -2.93 16.35 -13.63
C ASP A 152 -2.41 15.90 -12.26
N GLY A 153 -1.38 15.07 -12.25
CA GLY A 153 -0.72 14.60 -11.04
C GLY A 153 0.44 13.66 -11.32
N LEU A 154 1.12 13.23 -10.27
CA LEU A 154 2.25 12.31 -10.30
C LEU A 154 2.11 11.29 -9.18
N ILE A 155 2.18 10.01 -9.50
CA ILE A 155 2.11 8.91 -8.54
C ILE A 155 3.52 8.43 -8.21
N PHE A 156 3.82 8.28 -6.93
CA PHE A 156 5.01 7.61 -6.41
C PHE A 156 4.55 6.32 -5.75
N ALA A 157 4.66 5.19 -6.46
CA ALA A 157 4.19 3.91 -5.97
C ALA A 157 5.34 3.02 -5.50
N THR A 158 5.03 2.21 -4.49
CA THR A 158 5.82 1.05 -4.10
C THR A 158 5.58 -0.10 -5.08
N PRO A 159 6.41 -1.15 -5.11
CA PRO A 159 6.09 -2.37 -5.84
C PRO A 159 4.76 -3.01 -5.40
N LEU A 160 4.42 -2.93 -4.09
CA LEU A 160 3.14 -3.40 -3.56
C LEU A 160 1.97 -2.62 -4.17
N GLY A 161 2.09 -1.30 -4.26
CA GLY A 161 1.10 -0.39 -4.85
C GLY A 161 1.08 -0.37 -6.38
N SER A 162 1.99 -1.08 -7.06
CA SER A 162 2.06 -1.09 -8.52
C SER A 162 0.76 -1.57 -9.19
N SER A 163 0.03 -2.47 -8.53
CA SER A 163 -1.27 -3.00 -8.96
C SER A 163 -2.49 -2.17 -8.49
N ALA A 164 -2.26 -1.06 -7.77
CA ALA A 164 -3.29 -0.14 -7.29
C ALA A 164 -3.52 1.01 -8.28
N TYR A 165 -3.51 2.27 -7.83
CA TYR A 165 -3.78 3.42 -8.72
C TYR A 165 -2.75 3.56 -9.85
N ASN A 166 -1.51 3.17 -9.62
CA ASN A 166 -0.43 3.20 -10.59
C ASN A 166 -0.81 2.52 -11.93
N ILE A 167 -1.38 1.31 -11.91
CA ILE A 167 -1.73 0.59 -13.13
C ILE A 167 -2.88 1.26 -13.90
N SER A 168 -3.82 1.91 -13.18
CA SER A 168 -4.98 2.57 -13.80
C SER A 168 -4.59 3.75 -14.69
N VAL A 169 -3.40 4.31 -14.51
CA VAL A 169 -2.86 5.42 -15.31
C VAL A 169 -1.71 4.99 -16.23
N GLY A 170 -1.56 3.69 -16.46
CA GLY A 170 -0.58 3.13 -17.40
C GLY A 170 0.80 2.85 -16.81
N GLY A 171 0.93 2.81 -15.49
CA GLY A 171 2.15 2.35 -14.82
C GLY A 171 2.34 0.83 -14.92
N SER A 172 3.57 0.37 -14.81
CA SER A 172 3.91 -1.05 -14.87
C SER A 172 3.52 -1.80 -13.60
N VAL A 173 3.09 -3.05 -13.74
CA VAL A 173 3.02 -4.00 -12.62
C VAL A 173 4.42 -4.46 -12.28
N VAL A 174 4.79 -4.36 -11.02
CA VAL A 174 6.09 -4.78 -10.50
C VAL A 174 5.86 -5.81 -9.41
N HIS A 175 6.70 -6.86 -9.38
CA HIS A 175 6.58 -7.87 -8.33
C HIS A 175 6.74 -7.23 -6.94
N PRO A 176 5.83 -7.49 -5.98
CA PRO A 176 5.76 -6.74 -4.72
C PRO A 176 7.00 -6.86 -3.82
N LEU A 177 7.87 -7.84 -4.06
CA LEU A 177 9.14 -8.01 -3.35
C LEU A 177 10.33 -7.29 -4.03
N CYS A 178 10.12 -6.57 -5.13
CA CYS A 178 11.18 -5.74 -5.72
C CYS A 178 11.48 -4.52 -4.84
N GLU A 179 12.67 -3.97 -4.99
CA GLU A 179 13.11 -2.76 -4.27
C GLU A 179 13.23 -1.56 -5.22
N ASN A 180 12.10 -1.06 -5.67
CA ASN A 180 11.97 0.04 -6.64
C ASN A 180 10.97 1.08 -6.16
N ILE A 181 11.07 2.28 -6.72
CA ILE A 181 10.06 3.35 -6.66
C ILE A 181 9.55 3.57 -8.08
N LEU A 182 8.24 3.51 -8.26
CA LEU A 182 7.60 3.76 -9.52
C LEU A 182 7.09 5.21 -9.54
N ILE A 183 7.34 5.93 -10.62
CA ILE A 183 6.89 7.30 -10.82
C ILE A 183 6.04 7.32 -12.07
N THR A 184 4.74 7.56 -11.93
CA THR A 184 3.80 7.47 -13.05
C THR A 184 3.01 8.77 -13.18
N PRO A 185 3.10 9.45 -14.35
CA PRO A 185 2.34 10.68 -14.58
C PRO A 185 0.85 10.38 -14.83
N ILE A 186 -0.02 11.22 -14.25
CA ILE A 186 -1.47 11.19 -14.45
C ILE A 186 -1.81 12.19 -15.54
N ALA A 187 -2.44 11.72 -16.63
CA ALA A 187 -2.85 12.53 -17.78
C ALA A 187 -1.75 13.50 -18.27
N PRO A 188 -0.56 13.00 -18.66
CA PRO A 188 0.51 13.86 -19.12
C PRO A 188 0.15 14.60 -20.41
N HIS A 189 0.50 15.88 -20.49
CA HIS A 189 0.26 16.72 -21.66
C HIS A 189 1.26 16.52 -22.81
N SER A 190 2.25 15.66 -22.60
CA SER A 190 3.24 15.28 -23.62
C SER A 190 3.40 13.77 -23.70
N LEU A 191 3.39 13.24 -24.90
CA LEU A 191 3.63 11.81 -25.19
C LEU A 191 5.05 11.34 -24.81
N THR A 192 5.96 12.24 -24.55
CA THR A 192 7.33 11.93 -24.10
C THR A 192 7.43 11.69 -22.61
N GLN A 193 6.43 12.11 -21.82
CA GLN A 193 6.39 11.91 -20.38
C GLN A 193 5.91 10.49 -20.07
N ARG A 194 6.86 9.61 -19.77
CA ARG A 194 6.63 8.19 -19.53
C ARG A 194 6.80 7.83 -18.06
N PRO A 195 6.18 6.76 -17.59
CA PRO A 195 6.51 6.18 -16.28
C PRO A 195 8.00 5.90 -16.16
N LEU A 196 8.54 6.13 -14.97
CA LEU A 196 9.94 5.93 -14.61
C LEU A 196 10.01 4.97 -13.42
N ILE A 197 10.94 4.03 -13.45
CA ILE A 197 11.23 3.12 -12.34
C ILE A 197 12.66 3.36 -11.87
N LEU A 198 12.82 3.64 -10.58
CA LEU A 198 14.12 3.90 -9.95
C LEU A 198 14.39 2.89 -8.85
N GLY A 199 15.66 2.66 -8.54
CA GLY A 199 16.03 1.89 -7.35
C GLY A 199 15.58 2.60 -6.06
N ALA A 200 15.20 1.83 -5.05
CA ALA A 200 14.63 2.37 -3.81
C ALA A 200 15.62 3.15 -2.91
N HIS A 201 16.89 3.20 -3.29
CA HIS A 201 17.94 3.92 -2.54
C HIS A 201 17.97 5.42 -2.78
N VAL A 202 17.27 5.91 -3.80
CA VAL A 202 17.25 7.33 -4.17
C VAL A 202 16.37 8.16 -3.23
N ARG A 203 16.73 9.43 -3.08
CA ARG A 203 15.89 10.47 -2.46
C ARG A 203 15.21 11.26 -3.55
N LEU A 204 13.89 11.37 -3.47
CA LEU A 204 13.11 12.14 -4.42
C LEU A 204 12.67 13.46 -3.80
N GLY A 205 12.57 14.50 -4.63
CA GLY A 205 12.02 15.78 -4.26
C GLY A 205 11.04 16.26 -5.31
N VAL A 206 9.92 16.83 -4.88
CA VAL A 206 8.91 17.41 -5.80
C VAL A 206 8.66 18.86 -5.41
N ARG A 207 8.65 19.74 -6.40
CA ARG A 207 8.25 21.15 -6.24
C ARG A 207 7.15 21.51 -7.21
N SER A 208 6.33 22.47 -6.81
CA SER A 208 5.34 23.12 -7.67
C SER A 208 5.24 24.60 -7.36
N LYS A 209 4.97 25.39 -8.41
CA LYS A 209 4.61 26.83 -8.25
C LYS A 209 3.15 27.03 -7.83
N LYS A 210 2.33 25.96 -7.87
CA LYS A 210 0.92 25.98 -7.46
C LYS A 210 0.72 25.09 -6.24
N SER A 211 -0.32 25.38 -5.46
CA SER A 211 -0.75 24.48 -4.38
C SER A 211 -1.21 23.15 -4.95
N CYS A 212 -0.75 22.05 -4.33
CA CYS A 212 -1.06 20.68 -4.71
C CYS A 212 -1.70 19.93 -3.54
N MET A 213 -2.43 18.90 -3.85
CA MET A 213 -2.87 17.91 -2.87
C MET A 213 -1.90 16.72 -2.88
N VAL A 214 -1.48 16.28 -1.71
CA VAL A 214 -0.66 15.08 -1.50
C VAL A 214 -1.54 14.04 -0.81
N VAL A 215 -1.79 12.92 -1.48
CA VAL A 215 -2.66 11.86 -1.00
C VAL A 215 -1.85 10.60 -0.71
N ILE A 216 -2.05 10.00 0.46
CA ILE A 216 -1.31 8.83 0.95
C ILE A 216 -2.24 7.62 0.95
N ASP A 217 -1.92 6.59 0.19
CA ASP A 217 -2.71 5.34 0.07
C ASP A 217 -4.21 5.59 -0.21
N GLY A 218 -4.57 6.72 -0.81
CA GLY A 218 -5.96 7.12 -1.02
C GLY A 218 -6.77 7.41 0.25
N GLN A 219 -6.13 7.53 1.43
CA GLN A 219 -6.81 7.61 2.73
C GLN A 219 -6.49 8.85 3.56
N GLN A 220 -5.30 9.42 3.40
CA GLN A 220 -4.87 10.63 4.09
C GLN A 220 -4.50 11.68 3.06
N HIS A 221 -4.71 12.95 3.37
CA HIS A 221 -4.37 14.04 2.45
C HIS A 221 -3.71 15.20 3.20
N HIS A 222 -2.76 15.81 2.51
CA HIS A 222 -2.02 16.98 2.94
C HIS A 222 -2.01 18.00 1.80
N PHE A 223 -1.73 19.25 2.11
CA PHE A 223 -1.55 20.30 1.10
C PHE A 223 -0.09 20.70 1.05
N MET A 224 0.48 20.70 -0.16
CA MET A 224 1.78 21.29 -0.46
C MET A 224 1.55 22.68 -1.04
N HIS A 225 2.10 23.69 -0.41
CA HIS A 225 2.00 25.09 -0.84
C HIS A 225 3.21 25.50 -1.71
N PRO A 226 3.07 26.58 -2.53
CA PRO A 226 4.21 27.16 -3.22
C PRO A 226 5.34 27.49 -2.24
N GLY A 227 6.58 27.17 -2.60
CA GLY A 227 7.75 27.29 -1.72
C GLY A 227 8.09 26.02 -0.94
N GLN A 228 7.13 25.15 -0.71
CA GLN A 228 7.38 23.85 -0.10
C GLN A 228 7.90 22.83 -1.11
N ARG A 229 8.62 21.83 -0.58
CA ARG A 229 9.10 20.65 -1.31
C ARG A 229 8.57 19.39 -0.63
N LEU A 230 7.98 18.52 -1.40
CA LEU A 230 7.69 17.17 -0.94
C LEU A 230 8.95 16.32 -1.11
N ILE A 231 9.42 15.73 -0.03
CA ILE A 231 10.54 14.78 -0.04
C ILE A 231 10.00 13.39 0.16
N LEU A 232 10.52 12.44 -0.63
CA LEU A 232 10.17 11.03 -0.53
C LEU A 232 11.42 10.16 -0.55
N ARG A 233 11.39 9.08 0.19
CA ARG A 233 12.42 8.05 0.20
C ARG A 233 11.84 6.71 0.66
N ARG A 234 12.63 5.66 0.57
CA ARG A 234 12.33 4.39 1.24
C ARG A 234 12.17 4.62 2.74
N ALA A 235 11.10 4.09 3.31
CA ALA A 235 10.90 4.10 4.76
C ALA A 235 11.87 3.14 5.45
N SER A 236 12.25 3.45 6.69
CA SER A 236 13.03 2.53 7.53
C SER A 236 12.24 1.28 7.94
N LYS A 237 10.94 1.43 8.12
CA LYS A 237 10.01 0.32 8.39
C LYS A 237 9.57 -0.36 7.09
N GLN A 238 9.26 -1.64 7.18
CA GLN A 238 8.69 -2.43 6.08
C GLN A 238 7.27 -2.85 6.42
N ALA A 239 6.41 -2.94 5.42
CA ALA A 239 5.11 -3.56 5.56
C ALA A 239 5.28 -5.08 5.67
N THR A 240 4.72 -5.69 6.72
CA THR A 240 4.88 -7.12 7.00
C THR A 240 3.55 -7.84 6.81
N LEU A 241 3.47 -8.70 5.79
CA LEU A 241 2.31 -9.53 5.49
C LEU A 241 2.55 -10.98 5.89
N LEU A 242 1.57 -11.58 6.58
CA LEU A 242 1.50 -13.02 6.80
C LEU A 242 0.64 -13.63 5.68
N GLN A 243 1.19 -14.62 5.00
CA GLN A 243 0.57 -15.24 3.83
C GLN A 243 0.61 -16.77 3.93
N PRO A 244 -0.36 -17.48 3.32
CA PRO A 244 -0.28 -18.92 3.15
C PRO A 244 1.01 -19.33 2.42
N LEU A 245 1.59 -20.48 2.79
CA LEU A 245 2.81 -21.00 2.14
C LEU A 245 2.64 -21.16 0.63
N GLU A 246 1.46 -21.59 0.19
CA GLU A 246 1.13 -21.88 -1.21
C GLU A 246 0.59 -20.67 -1.98
N ARG A 247 0.67 -19.46 -1.39
CA ARG A 247 0.21 -18.28 -2.10
C ARG A 247 1.00 -18.07 -3.40
N ASP A 248 0.27 -18.04 -4.51
CA ASP A 248 0.79 -17.74 -5.85
C ASP A 248 0.37 -16.31 -6.26
N TYR A 249 1.33 -15.39 -6.28
CA TYR A 249 1.12 -14.01 -6.72
C TYR A 249 0.65 -13.93 -8.18
N PHE A 250 1.20 -14.76 -9.06
CA PHE A 250 0.83 -14.74 -10.48
C PHE A 250 -0.58 -15.29 -10.71
N ARG A 251 -1.05 -16.20 -9.87
CA ARG A 251 -2.44 -16.63 -9.87
C ARG A 251 -3.37 -15.45 -9.53
N VAL A 252 -3.05 -14.67 -8.50
CA VAL A 252 -3.82 -13.46 -8.14
C VAL A 252 -3.84 -12.45 -9.29
N LEU A 253 -2.71 -12.23 -9.98
CA LEU A 253 -2.66 -11.35 -11.15
C LEU A 253 -3.56 -11.85 -12.29
N ARG A 254 -3.51 -13.15 -12.61
CA ARG A 254 -4.38 -13.74 -13.66
C ARG A 254 -5.85 -13.58 -13.33
N GLU A 255 -6.25 -13.84 -12.08
CA GLU A 255 -7.63 -13.70 -11.63
C GLU A 255 -8.11 -12.25 -11.65
N LYS A 256 -7.27 -11.32 -11.23
CA LYS A 256 -7.62 -9.88 -11.15
C LYS A 256 -7.65 -9.16 -12.49
N PHE A 257 -6.73 -9.49 -13.38
CA PHE A 257 -6.60 -8.83 -14.68
C PHE A 257 -7.14 -9.68 -15.83
N SER A 258 -7.74 -10.85 -15.54
CA SER A 258 -8.23 -11.79 -16.56
C SER A 258 -7.14 -12.19 -17.56
N TRP A 259 -5.87 -12.26 -17.10
CA TRP A 259 -4.76 -12.62 -17.96
C TRP A 259 -4.80 -14.10 -18.34
N GLY A 260 -4.63 -14.39 -19.63
CA GLY A 260 -4.65 -15.76 -20.15
C GLY A 260 -6.04 -16.38 -20.23
N GLY A 261 -7.10 -15.63 -19.92
CA GLY A 261 -8.47 -16.05 -20.19
C GLY A 261 -8.73 -16.05 -21.70
N ARG A 262 -9.20 -17.17 -22.24
CA ARG A 262 -9.84 -17.15 -23.56
C ARG A 262 -11.23 -16.54 -23.34
N ASN A 263 -11.50 -15.40 -23.98
CA ASN A 263 -12.85 -14.87 -24.10
C ASN A 263 -13.74 -15.87 -24.86
#